data_802b494ddc08052dd7b2fcf35132814c
#
_entry.id   802b494ddc08052dd7b2fcf35132814c
#
_cell.length_a   1.000
_cell.length_b   1.000
_cell.length_c   1.000
_cell.angle_alpha   90.00
_cell.angle_beta   90.00
_cell.angle_gamma   90.00
#
_symmetry.space_group_name_H-M   'P 1'
#
loop_
_entity.id
_entity.type
_entity.pdbx_description
1 polymer ?
#
loop_
_entity_poly.entity_id
_entity_poly.type
_entity_poly.pdbx_seq_one_letter_code
_entity_poly.pdbx_strand_id
1 'polypeptide(L)'
;MPRSAPDPCPCGRRDPRGAVLAYGGCCGRYLDDFARTPAPDAETLMRSRYTAFVRERADYLLATWHPSHRPERLDFEPGVKWLGLEVRAHVERDAHHAEVEFVARQRSRSGAATRLGERSRFVREEGEGRLLRWYYLDGVMR
;
A
#
# COMPACT_ATOMS: atom_id res chain seq x y z
N MET A 1 -27.53 16.34 14.03
CA MET A 1 -27.14 14.95 13.71
C MET A 1 -25.66 14.77 14.00
N PRO A 2 -25.30 13.83 14.82
CA PRO A 2 -23.88 13.55 14.99
C PRO A 2 -23.31 13.02 13.67
N ARG A 3 -22.17 13.55 13.28
CA ARG A 3 -21.46 13.01 12.12
C ARG A 3 -20.88 11.66 12.48
N SER A 4 -20.98 10.71 11.56
CA SER A 4 -20.21 9.48 11.68
C SER A 4 -18.73 9.83 11.68
N ALA A 5 -17.95 9.21 12.53
CA ALA A 5 -16.51 9.37 12.50
C ALA A 5 -16.00 8.93 11.13
N PRO A 6 -15.03 9.66 10.50
CA PRO A 6 -14.43 9.21 9.27
C PRO A 6 -13.79 7.83 9.46
N ASP A 7 -13.87 6.97 8.43
CA ASP A 7 -13.23 5.67 8.47
C ASP A 7 -11.72 5.84 8.63
N PRO A 8 -11.10 5.23 9.64
CA PRO A 8 -9.65 5.26 9.76
C PRO A 8 -9.00 4.52 8.58
N CYS A 9 -7.86 5.03 8.11
CA CYS A 9 -7.18 4.36 7.02
C CYS A 9 -6.63 3.01 7.50
N PRO A 10 -6.87 1.93 6.75
CA PRO A 10 -6.34 0.61 7.10
C PRO A 10 -4.82 0.57 7.30
N CYS A 11 -4.07 1.43 6.62
CA CYS A 11 -2.61 1.44 6.74
C CYS A 11 -2.11 1.92 8.11
N GLY A 12 -2.97 2.56 8.91
CA GLY A 12 -2.65 2.98 10.27
C GLY A 12 -1.72 4.18 10.38
N ARG A 13 -1.48 4.90 9.28
CA ARG A 13 -0.62 6.09 9.32
C ARG A 13 -1.22 7.13 10.24
N ARG A 14 -0.36 7.75 11.05
CA ARG A 14 -0.79 8.72 12.04
C ARG A 14 -0.37 10.14 11.64
N ASP A 15 -1.15 11.11 12.07
CA ASP A 15 -0.80 12.52 11.96
C ASP A 15 0.25 12.89 13.03
N PRO A 16 0.79 14.12 13.01
CA PRO A 16 1.77 14.55 14.01
C PRO A 16 1.26 14.50 15.46
N ARG A 17 -0.05 14.47 15.68
CA ARG A 17 -0.66 14.38 17.01
C ARG A 17 -0.86 12.93 17.45
N GLY A 18 -0.52 11.96 16.60
CA GLY A 18 -0.65 10.55 16.90
C GLY A 18 -2.00 9.94 16.57
N ALA A 19 -2.92 10.68 15.96
CA ALA A 19 -4.22 10.15 15.55
C ALA A 19 -4.11 9.48 14.18
N VAL A 20 -4.79 8.35 14.01
CA VAL A 20 -4.82 7.65 12.72
C VAL A 20 -5.54 8.51 11.69
N LEU A 21 -4.93 8.68 10.52
CA LEU A 21 -5.52 9.45 9.44
C LEU A 21 -6.76 8.77 8.89
N ALA A 22 -7.75 9.56 8.47
CA ALA A 22 -8.92 9.04 7.78
C ALA A 22 -8.51 8.56 6.38
N TYR A 23 -9.19 7.53 5.89
CA TYR A 23 -8.94 6.95 4.56
C TYR A 23 -8.93 8.02 3.47
N GLY A 24 -9.93 8.88 3.42
CA GLY A 24 -10.04 9.92 2.39
C GLY A 24 -8.93 10.96 2.41
N GLY A 25 -8.27 11.14 3.55
CA GLY A 25 -7.11 12.02 3.70
C GLY A 25 -5.78 11.27 3.72
N CYS A 26 -5.79 9.98 3.43
CA CYS A 26 -4.62 9.12 3.45
C CYS A 26 -4.58 8.30 2.16
N CYS A 27 -4.73 6.97 2.24
CA CYS A 27 -4.62 6.10 1.07
C CYS A 27 -5.70 6.34 0.01
N GLY A 28 -6.88 6.80 0.43
CA GLY A 28 -7.97 7.09 -0.51
C GLY A 28 -7.62 8.13 -1.57
N ARG A 29 -6.74 9.05 -1.25
CA ARG A 29 -6.25 10.04 -2.22
C ARG A 29 -5.62 9.38 -3.44
N TYR A 30 -5.00 8.24 -3.26
CA TYR A 30 -4.28 7.52 -4.31
C TYR A 30 -5.13 6.44 -4.95
N LEU A 31 -5.84 5.65 -4.14
CA LEU A 31 -6.70 4.58 -4.66
C LEU A 31 -7.85 5.12 -5.50
N ASP A 32 -8.43 6.23 -5.07
CA ASP A 32 -9.63 6.77 -5.70
C ASP A 32 -9.34 7.82 -6.79
N ASP A 33 -8.08 8.18 -6.98
CA ASP A 33 -7.66 9.12 -8.02
C ASP A 33 -6.28 8.74 -8.58
N PHE A 34 -6.11 7.49 -8.94
CA PHE A 34 -4.84 6.96 -9.42
C PHE A 34 -4.25 7.78 -10.57
N ALA A 35 -5.07 8.15 -11.53
CA ALA A 35 -4.58 8.81 -12.76
C ALA A 35 -3.90 10.15 -12.47
N ARG A 36 -4.37 10.91 -11.47
CA ARG A 36 -3.90 12.27 -11.20
C ARG A 36 -3.08 12.40 -9.93
N THR A 37 -3.15 11.42 -9.05
CA THR A 37 -2.53 11.53 -7.72
C THR A 37 -1.57 10.37 -7.46
N PRO A 38 -0.35 10.42 -8.04
CA PRO A 38 0.65 9.40 -7.74
C PRO A 38 1.14 9.55 -6.30
N ALA A 39 1.49 8.42 -5.67
CA ALA A 39 2.07 8.45 -4.33
C ALA A 39 3.41 9.19 -4.37
N PRO A 40 3.65 10.09 -3.41
CA PRO A 40 4.85 10.95 -3.43
C PRO A 40 6.14 10.22 -3.10
N ASP A 41 6.08 9.09 -2.41
CA ASP A 41 7.26 8.31 -2.05
C ASP A 41 6.91 6.83 -1.95
N ALA A 42 7.94 6.00 -1.79
CA ALA A 42 7.78 4.55 -1.76
C ALA A 42 7.01 4.08 -0.52
N GLU A 43 7.21 4.72 0.61
CA GLU A 43 6.46 4.37 1.82
C GLU A 43 4.96 4.62 1.64
N THR A 44 4.59 5.75 1.08
CA THR A 44 3.20 6.08 0.81
C THR A 44 2.59 5.10 -0.18
N LEU A 45 3.34 4.74 -1.22
CA LEU A 45 2.89 3.72 -2.15
C LEU A 45 2.67 2.37 -1.46
N MET A 46 3.63 1.95 -0.63
CA MET A 46 3.52 0.69 0.10
C MET A 46 2.26 0.68 0.99
N ARG A 47 2.03 1.78 1.72
CA ARG A 47 0.84 1.91 2.57
C ARG A 47 -0.46 1.85 1.77
N SER A 48 -0.50 2.50 0.61
CA SER A 48 -1.68 2.48 -0.25
C SER A 48 -1.92 1.09 -0.84
N ARG A 49 -0.87 0.35 -1.15
CA ARG A 49 -1.01 -1.03 -1.62
C ARG A 49 -1.54 -1.95 -0.52
N TYR A 50 -1.10 -1.77 0.74
CA TYR A 50 -1.68 -2.49 1.87
C TYR A 50 -3.19 -2.23 1.97
N THR A 51 -3.59 -0.97 1.91
CA THR A 51 -5.01 -0.61 1.93
C THR A 51 -5.77 -1.22 0.75
N ALA A 52 -5.12 -1.30 -0.43
CA ALA A 52 -5.70 -1.95 -1.59
C ALA A 52 -5.92 -3.44 -1.38
N PHE A 53 -5.04 -4.12 -0.66
CA PHE A 53 -5.26 -5.51 -0.25
C PHE A 53 -6.46 -5.62 0.70
N VAL A 54 -6.53 -4.74 1.69
CA VAL A 54 -7.64 -4.74 2.66
C VAL A 54 -8.99 -4.55 1.94
N ARG A 55 -9.05 -3.67 0.96
CA ARG A 55 -10.27 -3.33 0.22
C ARG A 55 -10.44 -4.13 -1.07
N GLU A 56 -9.54 -5.06 -1.34
CA GLU A 56 -9.57 -5.93 -2.52
C GLU A 56 -9.64 -5.13 -3.84
N ARG A 57 -8.78 -4.12 -3.92
CA ARG A 57 -8.66 -3.28 -5.12
C ARG A 57 -7.55 -3.81 -6.03
N ALA A 58 -7.87 -4.89 -6.75
CA ALA A 58 -6.92 -5.51 -7.67
C ALA A 58 -6.46 -4.54 -8.76
N ASP A 59 -7.34 -3.67 -9.23
CA ASP A 59 -7.02 -2.66 -10.24
C ASP A 59 -5.85 -1.77 -9.80
N TYR A 60 -5.89 -1.27 -8.57
CA TYR A 60 -4.83 -0.42 -8.03
C TYR A 60 -3.52 -1.20 -7.83
N LEU A 61 -3.62 -2.42 -7.30
CA LEU A 61 -2.44 -3.26 -7.08
C LEU A 61 -1.72 -3.58 -8.39
N LEU A 62 -2.47 -3.90 -9.44
CA LEU A 62 -1.90 -4.17 -10.75
C LEU A 62 -1.33 -2.89 -11.39
N ALA A 63 -2.05 -1.78 -11.30
CA ALA A 63 -1.60 -0.51 -11.89
C ALA A 63 -0.33 0.02 -11.24
N THR A 64 -0.12 -0.25 -9.94
CA THR A 64 1.08 0.18 -9.20
C THR A 64 2.20 -0.86 -9.18
N TRP A 65 1.98 -2.01 -9.78
CA TRP A 65 3.01 -3.03 -9.94
C TRP A 65 3.76 -2.77 -11.23
N HIS A 66 5.10 -2.72 -11.16
CA HIS A 66 5.90 -2.42 -12.35
C HIS A 66 5.62 -3.47 -13.45
N PRO A 67 5.46 -3.05 -14.70
CA PRO A 67 5.12 -3.97 -15.80
C PRO A 67 6.05 -5.16 -15.94
N SER A 68 7.33 -5.00 -15.60
CA SER A 68 8.33 -6.07 -15.71
C SER A 68 8.03 -7.28 -14.82
N HIS A 69 7.27 -7.07 -13.73
CA HIS A 69 6.97 -8.11 -12.74
C HIS A 69 5.47 -8.28 -12.50
N ARG A 70 4.65 -7.52 -13.21
CA ARG A 70 3.20 -7.49 -13.02
C ARG A 70 2.56 -8.81 -13.46
N PRO A 71 1.79 -9.49 -12.58
CA PRO A 71 1.00 -10.65 -13.01
C PRO A 71 -0.16 -10.22 -13.89
N GLU A 72 -0.72 -11.14 -14.65
CA GLU A 72 -1.87 -10.84 -15.52
C GLU A 72 -3.11 -10.50 -14.70
N ARG A 73 -3.28 -11.18 -13.56
CA ARG A 73 -4.43 -10.96 -12.68
C ARG A 73 -4.04 -11.21 -11.24
N LEU A 74 -4.85 -10.70 -10.34
CA LEU A 74 -4.65 -10.86 -8.91
C LEU A 74 -5.96 -11.30 -8.28
N ASP A 75 -5.94 -12.43 -7.59
CA ASP A 75 -7.09 -12.96 -6.87
C ASP A 75 -6.85 -12.84 -5.37
N PHE A 76 -7.93 -12.65 -4.62
CA PHE A 76 -7.86 -12.54 -3.16
C PHE A 76 -8.40 -13.82 -2.53
N GLU A 77 -7.71 -14.29 -1.49
CA GLU A 77 -8.16 -15.44 -0.73
C GLU A 77 -9.40 -15.06 0.10
N PRO A 78 -10.52 -15.82 0.00
CA PRO A 78 -11.72 -15.50 0.76
C PRO A 78 -11.50 -15.58 2.28
N GLY A 79 -12.14 -14.69 3.01
CA GLY A 79 -12.17 -14.77 4.46
C GLY A 79 -10.92 -14.28 5.17
N VAL A 80 -9.95 -13.72 4.45
CA VAL A 80 -8.77 -13.12 5.06
C VAL A 80 -9.15 -11.78 5.68
N LYS A 81 -8.74 -11.58 6.94
CA LYS A 81 -8.90 -10.32 7.63
C LYS A 81 -7.53 -9.72 7.91
N TRP A 82 -7.30 -8.50 7.45
CA TRP A 82 -6.06 -7.79 7.70
C TRP A 82 -6.11 -7.13 9.07
N LEU A 83 -5.05 -7.30 9.85
CA LEU A 83 -5.02 -6.89 11.26
C LEU A 83 -4.13 -5.68 11.53
N GLY A 84 -3.31 -5.29 10.57
CA GLY A 84 -2.47 -4.11 10.72
C GLY A 84 -1.20 -4.15 9.91
N LEU A 85 -0.58 -2.98 9.82
CA LEU A 85 0.66 -2.76 9.09
C LEU A 85 1.63 -2.00 9.96
N GLU A 86 2.87 -2.43 9.97
CA GLU A 86 3.98 -1.73 10.61
C GLU A 86 5.08 -1.51 9.58
N VAL A 87 5.38 -0.26 9.27
CA VAL A 87 6.50 0.10 8.40
C VAL A 87 7.74 0.26 9.28
N ARG A 88 8.76 -0.53 9.00
CA ARG A 88 9.98 -0.59 9.81
C ARG A 88 11.13 0.22 9.25
N ALA A 89 11.21 0.35 7.95
CA ALA A 89 12.28 1.12 7.31
C ALA A 89 11.81 1.64 5.97
N HIS A 90 12.26 2.82 5.61
CA HIS A 90 12.07 3.42 4.30
C HIS A 90 13.41 4.03 3.90
N VAL A 91 14.05 3.45 2.89
CA VAL A 91 15.39 3.84 2.45
C VAL A 91 15.33 4.27 1.00
N GLU A 92 15.63 5.52 0.72
CA GLU A 92 15.79 6.02 -0.64
C GLU A 92 17.24 5.75 -1.06
N ARG A 93 17.41 4.95 -2.12
CA ARG A 93 18.73 4.63 -2.66
C ARG A 93 19.24 5.74 -3.57
N ASP A 94 18.33 6.28 -4.37
CA ASP A 94 18.58 7.44 -5.26
C ASP A 94 17.21 8.03 -5.66
N ALA A 95 17.21 8.94 -6.63
CA ALA A 95 15.98 9.62 -7.05
C ALA A 95 14.92 8.66 -7.64
N HIS A 96 15.32 7.46 -8.06
CA HIS A 96 14.46 6.52 -8.77
C HIS A 96 14.35 5.14 -8.11
N HIS A 97 15.02 4.90 -7.00
CA HIS A 97 15.04 3.60 -6.33
C HIS A 97 14.87 3.76 -4.83
N ALA A 98 14.02 2.93 -4.25
CA ALA A 98 13.78 2.92 -2.82
C ALA A 98 13.43 1.52 -2.33
N GLU A 99 13.59 1.29 -1.03
CA GLU A 99 13.19 0.05 -0.38
C GLU A 99 12.35 0.38 0.84
N VAL A 100 11.35 -0.44 1.11
CA VAL A 100 10.51 -0.32 2.31
C VAL A 100 10.45 -1.70 2.97
N GLU A 101 10.79 -1.74 4.25
CA GLU A 101 10.64 -2.95 5.05
C GLU A 101 9.42 -2.80 5.94
N PHE A 102 8.57 -3.81 5.95
CA PHE A 102 7.32 -3.75 6.70
C PHE A 102 6.91 -5.12 7.21
N VAL A 103 5.99 -5.10 8.17
CA VAL A 103 5.30 -6.29 8.66
C VAL A 103 3.81 -6.04 8.52
N ALA A 104 3.13 -6.95 7.85
CA ALA A 104 1.69 -6.98 7.77
C ALA A 104 1.17 -8.19 8.53
N ARG A 105 0.04 -8.04 9.22
CA ARG A 105 -0.58 -9.13 9.96
C ARG A 105 -1.95 -9.41 9.40
N GLN A 106 -2.28 -10.69 9.31
CA GLN A 106 -3.58 -11.10 8.80
C GLN A 106 -4.08 -12.31 9.58
N ARG A 107 -5.38 -12.54 9.52
CA ARG A 107 -6.05 -13.71 10.06
C ARG A 107 -6.71 -14.45 8.92
N SER A 108 -6.42 -15.75 8.81
CA SER A 108 -7.03 -16.57 7.78
C SER A 108 -8.48 -16.91 8.14
N ARG A 109 -9.21 -17.45 7.16
CA ARG A 109 -10.58 -17.93 7.36
C ARG A 109 -10.68 -18.95 8.50
N SER A 110 -9.66 -19.76 8.69
CA SER A 110 -9.60 -20.75 9.78
C SER A 110 -9.36 -20.11 11.16
N GLY A 111 -9.05 -18.82 11.22
CA GLY A 111 -8.76 -18.10 12.45
C GLY A 111 -7.29 -18.02 12.82
N ALA A 112 -6.41 -18.62 12.05
CA ALA A 112 -4.97 -18.56 12.31
C ALA A 112 -4.41 -17.19 11.95
N ALA A 113 -3.68 -16.60 12.91
CA ALA A 113 -3.00 -15.32 12.68
C ALA A 113 -1.64 -15.55 12.03
N THR A 114 -1.30 -14.75 11.03
CA THR A 114 -0.05 -14.84 10.27
C THR A 114 0.63 -13.49 10.22
N ARG A 115 1.95 -13.50 10.32
CA ARG A 115 2.81 -12.33 10.20
C ARG A 115 3.58 -12.43 8.89
N LEU A 116 3.45 -11.40 8.06
CA LEU A 116 4.14 -11.32 6.77
C LEU A 116 5.15 -10.18 6.83
N GLY A 117 6.42 -10.52 6.88
CA GLY A 117 7.50 -9.54 6.80
C GLY A 117 8.09 -9.53 5.41
N GLU A 118 8.31 -8.34 4.85
CA GLU A 118 8.88 -8.19 3.51
C GLU A 118 9.74 -6.94 3.46
N ARG A 119 10.83 -7.02 2.69
CA ARG A 119 11.58 -5.85 2.26
C ARG A 119 11.33 -5.70 0.77
N SER A 120 10.59 -4.67 0.40
CA SER A 120 10.13 -4.43 -0.97
C SER A 120 11.02 -3.44 -1.67
N ARG A 121 11.23 -3.65 -2.98
CA ARG A 121 11.94 -2.72 -3.84
C ARG A 121 10.94 -1.96 -4.69
N PHE A 122 11.21 -0.66 -4.83
CA PHE A 122 10.37 0.26 -5.61
C PHE A 122 11.23 1.01 -6.61
N VAL A 123 10.64 1.31 -7.74
CA VAL A 123 11.29 2.08 -8.80
C VAL A 123 10.37 3.23 -9.20
N ARG A 124 10.98 4.38 -9.48
CA ARG A 124 10.27 5.58 -9.92
C ARG A 124 10.58 5.83 -11.38
N GLU A 125 9.55 5.90 -12.20
CA GLU A 125 9.71 6.17 -13.62
C GLU A 125 8.45 6.80 -14.20
N GLU A 126 8.56 7.30 -15.41
CA GLU A 126 7.43 7.90 -16.11
C GLU A 126 6.44 6.81 -16.49
N GLY A 127 5.17 6.99 -16.09
CA GLY A 127 4.07 6.11 -16.39
C GLY A 127 3.10 6.74 -17.39
N GLU A 128 1.88 6.22 -17.41
CA GLU A 128 0.82 6.78 -18.23
C GLU A 128 0.60 8.26 -17.93
N GLY A 129 0.31 9.06 -18.96
CA GLY A 129 0.11 10.48 -18.82
C GLY A 129 1.41 11.24 -18.56
N ARG A 130 2.56 10.60 -18.69
CA ARG A 130 3.90 11.18 -18.47
C ARG A 130 4.13 11.68 -17.04
N LEU A 131 3.39 11.13 -16.08
CA LEU A 131 3.64 11.43 -14.68
C LEU A 131 4.72 10.51 -14.13
N LEU A 132 5.65 11.07 -13.35
CA LEU A 132 6.59 10.25 -12.58
C LEU A 132 5.82 9.55 -11.47
N ARG A 133 5.99 8.23 -11.39
CA ARG A 133 5.30 7.38 -10.44
C ARG A 133 6.25 6.40 -9.80
N TRP A 134 6.00 6.12 -8.54
CA TRP A 134 6.61 4.97 -7.88
C TRP A 134 5.83 3.71 -8.23
N TYR A 135 6.57 2.63 -8.49
CA TYR A 135 6.00 1.30 -8.77
C TYR A 135 6.64 0.29 -7.83
N TYR A 136 5.82 -0.65 -7.36
CA TYR A 136 6.33 -1.83 -6.67
C TYR A 136 7.01 -2.73 -7.69
N LEU A 137 8.22 -3.16 -7.41
CA LEU A 137 8.98 -4.04 -8.30
C LEU A 137 8.89 -5.49 -7.82
N ASP A 138 9.47 -5.77 -6.69
CA ASP A 138 9.48 -7.08 -6.05
C ASP A 138 9.83 -6.94 -4.56
N GLY A 139 9.94 -8.08 -3.89
CA GLY A 139 10.32 -8.07 -2.48
C GLY A 139 10.93 -9.37 -2.04
N VAL A 140 11.62 -9.32 -0.90
CA VAL A 140 12.23 -10.47 -0.24
C VAL A 140 11.55 -10.63 1.11
N MET A 141 11.11 -11.85 1.40
CA MET A 141 10.47 -12.17 2.69
C MET A 141 11.49 -12.07 3.82
N ARG A 142 11.04 -11.56 4.97
CA ARG A 142 11.85 -11.37 6.16
C ARG A 142 11.31 -12.13 7.37
#